data_195ad63591bc28fcb34afa0f80a8be78
#
_entry.id   195ad63591bc28fcb34afa0f80a8be78
#
_cell.length_a   1.000
_cell.length_b   1.000
_cell.length_c   1.000
_cell.angle_alpha   90.00
_cell.angle_beta   90.00
_cell.angle_gamma   90.00
#
_symmetry.space_group_name_H-M   'P 1'
#
loop_
_entity.id
_entity.type
_entity.pdbx_description
1 polymer ?
#
loop_
_entity_poly.entity_id
_entity_poly.type
_entity_poly.pdbx_seq_one_letter_code
_entity_poly.pdbx_strand_id
1 'polypeptide(L)'
;MSFVVIIPARFASTRLPGKPLQDINGKPMIVHVLERARESGAERIIVATDHEEVARAVEAAGGEVCMTRADHQSGTERLAEVVEKCAFSDETIIVNIQGDEPMIPPAIVRQVAENLASSTSGMATLAVPIHDAEEAFNPNAVKVVMDAEGYALYFSRATIPWDRDRFAQSRDVIGDSLLRHIGIYGYRAGFIRRYVSWAPSPLEQIEMLEQLRVLWYGEKIHVAVAEVVPGTGVDTPEDLERVRAELR
;
A
#
# COMPACT_ATOMS: atom_id res chain seq x y z
N MET A 1 15.35 8.98 12.03
CA MET A 1 14.43 7.83 12.06
C MET A 1 14.88 6.83 11.00
N SER A 2 14.93 5.56 11.35
CA SER A 2 15.33 4.46 10.47
C SER A 2 14.09 3.61 10.14
N PHE A 3 13.98 3.15 8.89
CA PHE A 3 12.90 2.27 8.45
C PHE A 3 13.34 1.35 7.33
N VAL A 4 12.63 0.24 7.18
CA VAL A 4 12.85 -0.78 6.16
C VAL A 4 11.70 -0.74 5.16
N VAL A 5 12.00 -0.85 3.87
CA VAL A 5 10.99 -1.06 2.83
C VAL A 5 10.95 -2.54 2.45
N ILE A 6 9.78 -3.12 2.41
CA ILE A 6 9.55 -4.46 1.86
C ILE A 6 8.61 -4.34 0.67
N ILE A 7 9.02 -4.91 -0.46
CA ILE A 7 8.29 -4.90 -1.72
C ILE A 7 7.87 -6.33 -2.04
N PRO A 8 6.62 -6.73 -1.71
CA PRO A 8 6.12 -8.04 -2.14
C PRO A 8 5.92 -8.04 -3.66
N ALA A 9 6.45 -9.05 -4.32
CA ALA A 9 6.43 -9.20 -5.76
C ALA A 9 6.21 -10.66 -6.15
N ARG A 10 4.95 -11.12 -6.10
CA ARG A 10 4.59 -12.45 -6.60
C ARG A 10 4.64 -12.47 -8.12
N PHE A 11 5.09 -13.59 -8.69
CA PHE A 11 5.17 -13.74 -10.14
C PHE A 11 3.80 -13.93 -10.79
N ALA A 12 2.93 -14.71 -10.16
CA ALA A 12 1.61 -15.03 -10.69
C ALA A 12 0.69 -13.80 -10.73
N SER A 13 0.21 -13.48 -11.92
CA SER A 13 -0.79 -12.44 -12.16
C SER A 13 -1.68 -12.89 -13.31
N THR A 14 -2.99 -12.79 -13.15
CA THR A 14 -3.95 -13.21 -14.19
C THR A 14 -4.15 -12.15 -15.26
N ARG A 15 -4.15 -10.88 -14.90
CA ARG A 15 -4.37 -9.75 -15.82
C ARG A 15 -3.13 -9.33 -16.59
N LEU A 16 -1.96 -9.52 -16.00
CA LEU A 16 -0.67 -9.17 -16.60
C LEU A 16 0.37 -10.24 -16.20
N PRO A 17 0.48 -11.34 -16.98
CA PRO A 17 1.40 -12.44 -16.65
C PRO A 17 2.84 -11.97 -16.51
N GLY A 18 3.56 -12.48 -15.50
CA GLY A 18 4.94 -12.09 -15.23
C GLY A 18 5.10 -10.60 -14.89
N LYS A 19 4.10 -9.99 -14.28
CA LYS A 19 4.03 -8.54 -14.00
C LYS A 19 5.34 -7.94 -13.49
N PRO A 20 6.02 -8.48 -12.47
CA PRO A 20 7.26 -7.87 -11.96
C PRO A 20 8.39 -7.78 -12.98
N LEU A 21 8.39 -8.64 -14.00
CA LEU A 21 9.41 -8.70 -15.05
C LEU A 21 9.02 -7.98 -16.33
N GLN A 22 7.84 -7.38 -16.40
CA GLN A 22 7.42 -6.60 -17.56
C GLN A 22 8.38 -5.43 -17.80
N ASP A 23 8.84 -5.32 -19.05
CA ASP A 23 9.78 -4.27 -19.43
C ASP A 23 9.11 -2.90 -19.43
N ILE A 24 9.76 -1.94 -18.77
CA ILE A 24 9.44 -0.52 -18.85
C ILE A 24 10.71 0.22 -19.27
N ASN A 25 10.76 0.55 -20.56
CA ASN A 25 11.87 1.31 -21.16
C ASN A 25 13.26 0.70 -20.86
N GLY A 26 13.40 -0.60 -21.02
CA GLY A 26 14.66 -1.32 -20.86
C GLY A 26 14.98 -1.85 -19.47
N LYS A 27 14.05 -1.69 -18.51
CA LYS A 27 14.18 -2.23 -17.15
C LYS A 27 12.92 -2.99 -16.74
N PRO A 28 13.04 -4.11 -16.00
CA PRO A 28 11.87 -4.76 -15.39
C PRO A 28 11.13 -3.82 -14.43
N MET A 29 9.80 -3.94 -14.37
CA MET A 29 8.97 -3.12 -13.49
C MET A 29 9.45 -3.14 -12.03
N ILE A 30 9.81 -4.30 -11.50
CA ILE A 30 10.29 -4.43 -10.11
C ILE A 30 11.55 -3.60 -9.83
N VAL A 31 12.41 -3.41 -10.84
CA VAL A 31 13.62 -2.58 -10.69
C VAL A 31 13.27 -1.10 -10.57
N HIS A 32 12.26 -0.63 -11.30
CA HIS A 32 11.75 0.73 -11.12
C HIS A 32 11.21 0.96 -9.69
N VAL A 33 10.45 0.00 -9.17
CA VAL A 33 9.94 0.08 -7.79
C VAL A 33 11.10 0.11 -6.78
N LEU A 34 12.10 -0.74 -6.97
CA LEU A 34 13.31 -0.77 -6.14
C LEU A 34 14.03 0.58 -6.14
N GLU A 35 14.19 1.21 -7.30
CA GLU A 35 14.83 2.52 -7.42
C GLU A 35 14.06 3.61 -6.67
N ARG A 36 12.72 3.62 -6.77
CA ARG A 36 11.88 4.55 -6.01
C ARG A 36 12.01 4.33 -4.50
N ALA A 37 12.07 3.08 -4.07
CA ALA A 37 12.30 2.76 -2.67
C ALA A 37 13.66 3.29 -2.17
N ARG A 38 14.70 3.20 -2.99
CA ARG A 38 16.03 3.76 -2.65
C ARG A 38 16.00 5.26 -2.43
N GLU A 39 15.27 5.99 -3.26
CA GLU A 39 15.11 7.44 -3.15
C GLU A 39 14.36 7.88 -1.88
N SER A 40 13.60 6.99 -1.23
CA SER A 40 12.85 7.29 0.00
C SER A 40 13.74 7.49 1.22
N GLY A 41 14.99 7.07 1.16
CA GLY A 41 15.92 7.10 2.29
C GLY A 41 15.76 5.96 3.28
N ALA A 42 15.13 4.85 2.87
CA ALA A 42 15.06 3.62 3.67
C ALA A 42 16.47 3.08 3.95
N GLU A 43 16.69 2.58 5.16
CA GLU A 43 17.95 1.97 5.58
C GLU A 43 18.20 0.64 4.85
N ARG A 44 17.13 -0.09 4.60
CA ARG A 44 17.16 -1.41 3.97
C ARG A 44 15.93 -1.59 3.09
N ILE A 45 16.12 -2.22 1.94
CA ILE A 45 15.04 -2.49 0.99
C ILE A 45 15.12 -3.95 0.59
N ILE A 46 14.02 -4.68 0.79
CA ILE A 46 13.93 -6.11 0.54
C ILE A 46 12.80 -6.37 -0.43
N VAL A 47 13.08 -7.03 -1.53
CA VAL A 47 12.06 -7.57 -2.43
C VAL A 47 11.72 -8.99 -1.98
N ALA A 48 10.45 -9.21 -1.66
CA ALA A 48 9.93 -10.50 -1.25
C ALA A 48 9.23 -11.19 -2.43
N THR A 49 9.82 -12.23 -2.97
CA THR A 49 9.30 -12.94 -4.14
C THR A 49 9.31 -14.45 -3.96
N ASP A 50 8.49 -15.13 -4.72
CA ASP A 50 8.40 -16.58 -4.81
C ASP A 50 9.02 -17.13 -6.12
N HIS A 51 9.65 -16.27 -6.91
CA HIS A 51 10.11 -16.64 -8.26
C HIS A 51 11.58 -16.27 -8.49
N GLU A 52 12.37 -17.25 -8.97
CA GLU A 52 13.81 -17.07 -9.14
C GLU A 52 14.19 -16.02 -10.20
N GLU A 53 13.42 -15.89 -11.28
CA GLU A 53 13.72 -14.87 -12.31
C GLU A 53 13.52 -13.46 -11.78
N VAL A 54 12.51 -13.24 -10.92
CA VAL A 54 12.32 -11.97 -10.22
C VAL A 54 13.50 -11.70 -9.29
N ALA A 55 13.92 -12.72 -8.53
CA ALA A 55 15.09 -12.61 -7.65
C ALA A 55 16.35 -12.22 -8.42
N ARG A 56 16.64 -12.90 -9.53
CA ARG A 56 17.80 -12.58 -10.39
C ARG A 56 17.77 -11.15 -10.94
N ALA A 57 16.60 -10.67 -11.38
CA ALA A 57 16.45 -9.31 -11.88
C ALA A 57 16.75 -8.27 -10.78
N VAL A 58 16.29 -8.51 -9.57
CA VAL A 58 16.51 -7.64 -8.41
C VAL A 58 17.99 -7.66 -8.00
N GLU A 59 18.60 -8.83 -7.90
CA GLU A 59 20.01 -9.01 -7.56
C GLU A 59 20.94 -8.38 -8.62
N ALA A 60 20.61 -8.52 -9.91
CA ALA A 60 21.35 -7.88 -10.99
C ALA A 60 21.30 -6.33 -10.90
N ALA A 61 20.25 -5.76 -10.31
CA ALA A 61 20.13 -4.34 -10.01
C ALA A 61 20.72 -3.94 -8.64
N GLY A 62 21.45 -4.85 -7.98
CA GLY A 62 22.05 -4.62 -6.67
C GLY A 62 21.05 -4.57 -5.51
N GLY A 63 19.87 -5.16 -5.67
CA GLY A 63 18.84 -5.25 -4.65
C GLY A 63 18.98 -6.49 -3.76
N GLU A 64 18.37 -6.42 -2.59
CA GLU A 64 18.27 -7.54 -1.66
C GLU A 64 16.97 -8.30 -1.89
N VAL A 65 17.04 -9.63 -1.88
CA VAL A 65 15.90 -10.53 -2.07
C VAL A 65 15.68 -11.40 -0.84
N CYS A 66 14.42 -11.56 -0.46
CA CYS A 66 13.97 -12.60 0.44
C CYS A 66 13.03 -13.54 -0.33
N MET A 67 13.45 -14.79 -0.51
CA MET A 67 12.58 -15.80 -1.12
C MET A 67 11.50 -16.19 -0.12
N THR A 68 10.26 -16.16 -0.57
CA THR A 68 9.08 -16.45 0.23
C THR A 68 8.23 -17.53 -0.42
N ARG A 69 7.35 -18.15 0.37
CA ARG A 69 6.46 -19.20 -0.11
C ARG A 69 5.48 -18.65 -1.15
N ALA A 70 5.08 -19.51 -2.07
CA ALA A 70 4.13 -19.16 -3.14
C ALA A 70 2.65 -19.20 -2.68
N ASP A 71 2.36 -19.84 -1.54
CA ASP A 71 1.01 -20.11 -1.06
C ASP A 71 0.39 -19.03 -0.16
N HIS A 72 1.07 -17.90 0.03
CA HIS A 72 0.51 -16.76 0.76
C HIS A 72 -0.77 -16.23 0.12
N GLN A 73 -1.80 -16.04 0.94
CA GLN A 73 -3.09 -15.52 0.49
C GLN A 73 -3.11 -14.00 0.39
N SER A 74 -2.18 -13.31 1.06
CA SER A 74 -2.11 -11.85 1.08
C SER A 74 -0.66 -11.34 1.08
N GLY A 75 -0.49 -10.08 0.72
CA GLY A 75 0.79 -9.39 0.84
C GLY A 75 1.27 -9.30 2.29
N THR A 76 0.36 -9.14 3.25
CA THR A 76 0.70 -9.05 4.67
C THR A 76 1.26 -10.35 5.23
N GLU A 77 0.75 -11.50 4.78
CA GLU A 77 1.33 -12.81 5.14
C GLU A 77 2.76 -12.95 4.60
N ARG A 78 3.02 -12.47 3.39
CA ARG A 78 4.37 -12.45 2.81
C ARG A 78 5.30 -11.54 3.59
N LEU A 79 4.83 -10.38 4.03
CA LEU A 79 5.58 -9.49 4.91
C LEU A 79 5.93 -10.18 6.23
N ALA A 80 5.00 -10.91 6.82
CA ALA A 80 5.25 -11.65 8.07
C ALA A 80 6.38 -12.67 7.92
N GLU A 81 6.43 -13.40 6.81
CA GLU A 81 7.52 -14.33 6.53
C GLU A 81 8.88 -13.61 6.45
N VAL A 82 8.93 -12.45 5.80
CA VAL A 82 10.15 -11.63 5.73
C VAL A 82 10.57 -11.15 7.12
N VAL A 83 9.61 -10.69 7.92
CA VAL A 83 9.85 -10.24 9.30
C VAL A 83 10.49 -11.32 10.14
N GLU A 84 10.01 -12.56 10.01
CA GLU A 84 10.57 -13.70 10.74
C GLU A 84 11.95 -14.10 10.21
N LYS A 85 12.12 -14.23 8.89
CA LYS A 85 13.41 -14.62 8.28
C LYS A 85 14.51 -13.61 8.54
N CYS A 86 14.19 -12.31 8.57
CA CYS A 86 15.14 -11.24 8.84
C CYS A 86 15.30 -10.95 10.34
N ALA A 87 14.54 -11.62 11.19
CA ALA A 87 14.55 -11.43 12.64
C ALA A 87 14.42 -9.96 13.10
N PHE A 88 13.53 -9.20 12.46
CA PHE A 88 13.29 -7.82 12.83
C PHE A 88 12.71 -7.72 14.25
N SER A 89 13.18 -6.73 15.02
CA SER A 89 12.60 -6.42 16.32
C SER A 89 11.17 -5.88 16.19
N ASP A 90 10.36 -6.03 17.23
CA ASP A 90 8.96 -5.60 17.22
C ASP A 90 8.76 -4.12 16.90
N GLU A 91 9.73 -3.27 17.23
CA GLU A 91 9.68 -1.82 17.00
C GLU A 91 10.17 -1.40 15.61
N THR A 92 10.73 -2.31 14.81
CA THR A 92 11.19 -2.00 13.47
C THR A 92 10.04 -1.48 12.62
N ILE A 93 10.23 -0.30 12.02
CA ILE A 93 9.27 0.31 11.11
C ILE A 93 9.46 -0.26 9.71
N ILE A 94 8.39 -0.82 9.16
CA ILE A 94 8.36 -1.43 7.84
C ILE A 94 7.35 -0.68 6.98
N VAL A 95 7.78 -0.23 5.81
CA VAL A 95 6.88 0.33 4.79
C VAL A 95 6.69 -0.72 3.71
N ASN A 96 5.44 -1.05 3.43
CA ASN A 96 5.03 -1.94 2.35
C ASN A 96 4.75 -1.12 1.10
N ILE A 97 5.56 -1.32 0.06
CA ILE A 97 5.35 -0.79 -1.28
C ILE A 97 4.95 -1.94 -2.18
N GLN A 98 3.88 -1.78 -2.94
CA GLN A 98 3.45 -2.80 -3.89
C GLN A 98 4.42 -2.89 -5.07
N GLY A 99 4.70 -4.11 -5.52
CA GLY A 99 5.60 -4.37 -6.66
C GLY A 99 5.07 -3.91 -8.02
N ASP A 100 3.86 -3.40 -8.08
CA ASP A 100 3.20 -2.86 -9.27
C ASP A 100 3.07 -1.32 -9.27
N GLU A 101 3.85 -0.65 -8.43
CA GLU A 101 3.88 0.81 -8.34
C GLU A 101 5.24 1.41 -8.73
N PRO A 102 5.63 1.32 -10.03
CA PRO A 102 6.93 1.78 -10.50
C PRO A 102 7.12 3.30 -10.45
N MET A 103 6.04 4.05 -10.24
CA MET A 103 6.04 5.51 -10.17
C MET A 103 5.71 6.04 -8.77
N ILE A 104 5.75 5.20 -7.74
CA ILE A 104 5.43 5.65 -6.39
C ILE A 104 6.33 6.81 -5.96
N PRO A 105 5.76 7.93 -5.45
CA PRO A 105 6.57 9.04 -5.00
C PRO A 105 7.39 8.64 -3.75
N PRO A 106 8.73 8.80 -3.76
CA PRO A 106 9.56 8.50 -2.59
C PRO A 106 9.16 9.30 -1.34
N ALA A 107 8.65 10.52 -1.53
CA ALA A 107 8.20 11.39 -0.44
C ALA A 107 7.09 10.75 0.41
N ILE A 108 6.12 10.07 -0.20
CA ILE A 108 5.03 9.44 0.57
C ILE A 108 5.46 8.15 1.26
N VAL A 109 6.44 7.44 0.71
CA VAL A 109 7.07 6.29 1.38
C VAL A 109 7.70 6.73 2.70
N ARG A 110 8.46 7.84 2.66
CA ARG A 110 9.05 8.45 3.84
C ARG A 110 7.99 8.99 4.79
N GLN A 111 6.96 9.68 4.27
CA GLN A 111 5.89 10.25 5.07
C GLN A 111 5.18 9.21 5.93
N VAL A 112 4.79 8.06 5.36
CA VAL A 112 4.10 7.03 6.13
C VAL A 112 4.98 6.44 7.23
N ALA A 113 6.29 6.30 7.00
CA ALA A 113 7.24 5.86 8.00
C ALA A 113 7.37 6.87 9.15
N GLU A 114 7.50 8.16 8.84
CA GLU A 114 7.60 9.24 9.82
C GLU A 114 6.32 9.36 10.66
N ASN A 115 5.16 9.28 10.01
CA ASN A 115 3.86 9.30 10.70
C ASN A 115 3.72 8.14 11.68
N LEU A 116 4.13 6.94 11.27
CA LEU A 116 4.10 5.76 12.13
C LEU A 116 5.03 5.94 13.33
N ALA A 117 6.26 6.43 13.11
CA ALA A 117 7.22 6.68 14.16
C ALA A 117 6.71 7.67 15.23
N SER A 118 5.94 8.67 14.80
CA SER A 118 5.36 9.71 15.65
C SER A 118 4.04 9.31 16.31
N SER A 119 3.44 8.19 15.91
CA SER A 119 2.18 7.69 16.45
C SER A 119 2.38 6.54 17.43
N THR A 120 1.36 6.25 18.24
CA THR A 120 1.34 5.08 19.12
C THR A 120 0.73 3.84 18.47
N SER A 121 0.23 3.96 17.24
CA SER A 121 -0.37 2.83 16.50
C SER A 121 0.67 1.86 15.95
N GLY A 122 0.24 0.64 15.69
CA GLY A 122 1.06 -0.37 15.02
C GLY A 122 1.05 -0.27 13.50
N MET A 123 0.14 0.54 12.94
CA MET A 123 -0.10 0.67 11.50
C MET A 123 -0.38 2.11 11.12
N ALA A 124 0.10 2.52 9.95
CA ALA A 124 -0.18 3.82 9.34
C ALA A 124 -0.47 3.67 7.85
N THR A 125 -1.25 4.58 7.32
CA THR A 125 -1.56 4.68 5.90
C THR A 125 -1.80 6.14 5.50
N LEU A 126 -2.09 6.39 4.24
CA LEU A 126 -2.33 7.72 3.70
C LEU A 126 -3.67 7.79 2.95
N ALA A 127 -4.14 8.99 2.73
CA ALA A 127 -5.32 9.27 1.94
C ALA A 127 -5.10 10.52 1.07
N VAL A 128 -5.92 10.69 0.05
CA VAL A 128 -5.93 11.88 -0.80
C VAL A 128 -7.34 12.46 -0.90
N PRO A 129 -7.50 13.78 -1.00
CA PRO A 129 -8.82 14.38 -1.21
C PRO A 129 -9.46 13.91 -2.51
N ILE A 130 -10.77 13.72 -2.47
CA ILE A 130 -11.60 13.46 -3.67
C ILE A 130 -12.17 14.78 -4.16
N HIS A 131 -12.01 15.07 -5.45
CA HIS A 131 -12.40 16.34 -6.04
C HIS A 131 -13.55 16.23 -7.05
N ASP A 132 -13.92 15.02 -7.46
CA ASP A 132 -14.99 14.82 -8.45
C ASP A 132 -16.04 13.82 -7.96
N ALA A 133 -17.26 14.01 -8.48
CA ALA A 133 -18.42 13.21 -8.10
C ALA A 133 -18.33 11.76 -8.58
N GLU A 134 -17.73 11.51 -9.73
CA GLU A 134 -17.58 10.16 -10.26
C GLU A 134 -16.75 9.30 -9.30
N GLU A 135 -15.59 9.80 -8.84
CA GLU A 135 -14.77 9.11 -7.86
C GLU A 135 -15.48 8.96 -6.51
N ALA A 136 -16.17 10.02 -6.06
CA ALA A 136 -16.87 10.03 -4.77
C ALA A 136 -17.91 8.91 -4.62
N PHE A 137 -18.62 8.59 -5.70
CA PHE A 137 -19.67 7.56 -5.72
C PHE A 137 -19.20 6.23 -6.36
N ASN A 138 -17.94 6.13 -6.71
CA ASN A 138 -17.36 4.89 -7.24
C ASN A 138 -16.98 3.92 -6.10
N PRO A 139 -17.55 2.72 -6.03
CA PRO A 139 -17.23 1.76 -4.98
C PRO A 139 -15.80 1.21 -5.07
N ASN A 140 -15.10 1.39 -6.18
CA ASN A 140 -13.69 1.02 -6.32
C ASN A 140 -12.75 2.06 -5.70
N ALA A 141 -13.20 3.30 -5.51
CA ALA A 141 -12.51 4.32 -4.72
C ALA A 141 -12.89 4.13 -3.24
N VAL A 142 -12.00 3.58 -2.46
CA VAL A 142 -12.22 3.34 -1.03
C VAL A 142 -12.11 4.65 -0.26
N LYS A 143 -13.16 5.00 0.50
CA LYS A 143 -13.20 6.19 1.34
C LYS A 143 -12.70 5.87 2.73
N VAL A 144 -12.16 6.86 3.39
CA VAL A 144 -11.75 6.77 4.79
C VAL A 144 -12.20 8.02 5.54
N VAL A 145 -12.69 7.81 6.76
CA VAL A 145 -12.96 8.86 7.73
C VAL A 145 -12.04 8.70 8.92
N MET A 146 -11.59 9.80 9.49
CA MET A 146 -10.68 9.79 10.62
C MET A 146 -11.18 10.67 11.76
N ASP A 147 -10.69 10.40 12.95
CA ASP A 147 -10.95 11.22 14.13
C ASP A 147 -10.08 12.48 14.18
N ALA A 148 -10.26 13.27 15.24
CA ALA A 148 -9.53 14.53 15.44
C ALA A 148 -8.01 14.33 15.65
N GLU A 149 -7.57 13.13 16.02
CA GLU A 149 -6.18 12.78 16.23
C GLU A 149 -5.52 12.16 14.99
N GLY A 150 -6.28 11.96 13.92
CA GLY A 150 -5.79 11.36 12.66
C GLY A 150 -5.81 9.84 12.66
N TYR A 151 -6.66 9.20 13.45
CA TYR A 151 -6.87 7.76 13.41
C TYR A 151 -8.12 7.40 12.63
N ALA A 152 -8.06 6.34 11.84
CA ALA A 152 -9.20 5.90 11.05
C ALA A 152 -10.39 5.50 11.93
N LEU A 153 -11.56 6.05 11.60
CA LEU A 153 -12.83 5.59 12.15
C LEU A 153 -13.38 4.42 11.37
N TYR A 154 -13.33 4.47 10.04
CA TYR A 154 -13.77 3.41 9.16
C TYR A 154 -13.24 3.60 7.73
N PHE A 155 -13.10 2.49 6.99
CA PHE A 155 -12.84 2.45 5.55
C PHE A 155 -14.04 1.80 4.87
N SER A 156 -14.53 2.35 3.77
CA SER A 156 -15.67 1.79 3.06
C SER A 156 -15.65 2.07 1.56
N ARG A 157 -16.23 1.16 0.81
CA ARG A 157 -16.56 1.38 -0.60
C ARG A 157 -17.76 2.33 -0.77
N ALA A 158 -18.59 2.46 0.26
CA ALA A 158 -19.65 3.45 0.31
C ALA A 158 -19.09 4.87 0.40
N THR A 159 -19.90 5.85 -0.01
CA THR A 159 -19.55 7.26 0.15
C THR A 159 -19.73 7.68 1.60
N ILE A 160 -18.62 7.80 2.31
CA ILE A 160 -18.55 8.25 3.70
C ILE A 160 -17.55 9.39 3.85
N PRO A 161 -17.82 10.45 4.69
CA PRO A 161 -19.10 10.71 5.34
C PRO A 161 -20.20 11.07 4.33
N TRP A 162 -21.43 10.80 4.66
CA TRP A 162 -22.56 11.23 3.86
C TRP A 162 -22.93 12.67 4.20
N ASP A 163 -22.65 13.61 3.28
CA ASP A 163 -23.05 15.02 3.42
C ASP A 163 -24.56 15.16 3.16
N ARG A 164 -25.33 15.05 4.23
CA ARG A 164 -26.79 14.95 4.19
C ARG A 164 -27.44 16.08 3.39
N ASP A 165 -27.07 17.30 3.69
CA ASP A 165 -27.75 18.47 3.13
C ASP A 165 -27.30 18.73 1.69
N ARG A 166 -26.00 18.56 1.41
CA ARG A 166 -25.46 18.71 0.06
C ARG A 166 -26.01 17.65 -0.89
N PHE A 167 -25.92 16.37 -0.50
CA PHE A 167 -26.36 15.26 -1.35
C PHE A 167 -27.88 15.13 -1.47
N ALA A 168 -28.64 15.78 -0.61
CA ALA A 168 -30.09 15.94 -0.78
C ALA A 168 -30.45 16.91 -1.93
N GLN A 169 -29.57 17.85 -2.26
CA GLN A 169 -29.78 18.82 -3.35
C GLN A 169 -29.22 18.28 -4.68
N SER A 170 -27.96 17.84 -4.68
CA SER A 170 -27.27 17.30 -5.86
C SER A 170 -26.09 16.44 -5.45
N ARG A 171 -25.77 15.44 -6.27
CA ARG A 171 -24.54 14.64 -6.16
C ARG A 171 -23.43 15.13 -7.10
N ASP A 172 -23.64 16.19 -7.85
CA ASP A 172 -22.64 16.72 -8.77
C ASP A 172 -21.57 17.56 -8.06
N VAL A 173 -21.91 18.10 -6.90
CA VAL A 173 -21.00 18.89 -6.06
C VAL A 173 -20.80 18.17 -4.73
N ILE A 174 -19.55 17.76 -4.44
CA ILE A 174 -19.24 16.89 -3.31
C ILE A 174 -18.61 17.59 -2.10
N GLY A 175 -18.18 18.86 -2.22
CA GLY A 175 -17.44 19.56 -1.16
C GLY A 175 -16.03 18.99 -0.93
N ASP A 176 -15.44 19.21 0.23
CA ASP A 176 -14.03 18.95 0.52
C ASP A 176 -13.84 17.87 1.62
N SER A 177 -14.92 17.18 2.01
CA SER A 177 -14.87 16.27 3.18
C SER A 177 -14.51 14.82 2.86
N LEU A 178 -14.46 14.45 1.57
CA LEU A 178 -14.23 13.08 1.15
C LEU A 178 -12.74 12.81 0.93
N LEU A 179 -12.27 11.70 1.49
CA LEU A 179 -10.89 11.23 1.32
C LEU A 179 -10.89 9.82 0.71
N ARG A 180 -10.05 9.61 -0.30
CA ARG A 180 -9.78 8.29 -0.86
C ARG A 180 -8.55 7.70 -0.18
N HIS A 181 -8.69 6.51 0.35
CA HIS A 181 -7.57 5.73 0.88
C HIS A 181 -6.61 5.33 -0.25
N ILE A 182 -5.31 5.43 0.00
CA ILE A 182 -4.27 4.92 -0.89
C ILE A 182 -3.53 3.76 -0.24
N GLY A 183 -3.25 2.73 -1.02
CA GLY A 183 -2.76 1.43 -0.55
C GLY A 183 -1.27 1.39 -0.20
N ILE A 184 -0.76 2.42 0.47
CA ILE A 184 0.57 2.40 1.07
C ILE A 184 0.44 2.24 2.59
N TYR A 185 1.24 1.34 3.18
CA TYR A 185 1.15 1.01 4.60
C TYR A 185 2.51 1.04 5.28
N GLY A 186 2.53 1.61 6.49
CA GLY A 186 3.60 1.42 7.43
C GLY A 186 3.13 0.50 8.56
N TYR A 187 4.03 -0.36 9.02
CA TYR A 187 3.76 -1.31 10.12
C TYR A 187 4.95 -1.35 11.08
N ARG A 188 4.66 -1.50 12.39
CA ARG A 188 5.67 -2.05 13.30
C ARG A 188 5.75 -3.56 13.10
N ALA A 189 6.94 -4.14 13.12
CA ALA A 189 7.12 -5.57 12.87
C ALA A 189 6.31 -6.43 13.87
N GLY A 190 6.27 -6.05 15.13
CA GLY A 190 5.45 -6.72 16.14
C GLY A 190 3.95 -6.67 15.85
N PHE A 191 3.49 -5.60 15.24
CA PHE A 191 2.09 -5.50 14.79
C PHE A 191 1.79 -6.48 13.66
N ILE A 192 2.68 -6.64 12.69
CA ILE A 192 2.51 -7.61 11.60
C ILE A 192 2.36 -9.04 12.17
N ARG A 193 3.17 -9.40 13.16
CA ARG A 193 3.07 -10.70 13.84
C ARG A 193 1.70 -10.92 14.50
N ARG A 194 1.16 -9.89 15.16
CA ARG A 194 -0.19 -9.96 15.75
C ARG A 194 -1.27 -10.05 14.69
N TYR A 195 -1.18 -9.23 13.65
CA TYR A 195 -2.18 -9.18 12.58
C TYR A 195 -2.38 -10.54 11.92
N VAL A 196 -1.30 -11.24 11.54
CA VAL A 196 -1.40 -12.53 10.87
C VAL A 196 -1.88 -13.65 11.79
N SER A 197 -1.87 -13.43 13.11
CA SER A 197 -2.45 -14.36 14.09
C SER A 197 -3.98 -14.25 14.21
N TRP A 198 -4.57 -13.16 13.72
CA TRP A 198 -6.02 -12.93 13.80
C TRP A 198 -6.77 -13.62 12.68
N ALA A 199 -7.94 -14.16 13.00
CA ALA A 199 -8.86 -14.65 11.98
C ALA A 199 -9.40 -13.48 11.14
N PRO A 200 -9.70 -13.70 9.85
CA PRO A 200 -10.37 -12.70 9.02
C PRO A 200 -11.67 -12.21 9.66
N SER A 201 -11.92 -10.90 9.58
CA SER A 201 -13.10 -10.28 10.15
C SER A 201 -14.30 -10.33 9.19
N PRO A 202 -15.54 -10.32 9.71
CA PRO A 202 -16.73 -10.22 8.86
C PRO A 202 -16.74 -8.94 7.99
N LEU A 203 -16.32 -7.81 8.56
CA LEU A 203 -16.31 -6.53 7.82
C LEU A 203 -15.34 -6.54 6.65
N GLU A 204 -14.13 -7.09 6.83
CA GLU A 204 -13.18 -7.19 5.72
C GLU A 204 -13.68 -8.08 4.60
N GLN A 205 -14.42 -9.13 4.94
CA GLN A 205 -14.99 -10.04 3.95
C GLN A 205 -16.16 -9.42 3.17
N ILE A 206 -16.98 -8.62 3.85
CA ILE A 206 -18.12 -7.92 3.21
C ILE A 206 -17.63 -6.82 2.27
N GLU A 207 -16.74 -5.96 2.74
CA GLU A 207 -16.21 -4.84 1.97
C GLU A 207 -15.05 -5.23 1.05
N MET A 208 -14.46 -6.42 1.22
CA MET A 208 -13.22 -6.84 0.57
C MET A 208 -12.09 -5.82 0.81
N LEU A 209 -11.91 -5.44 2.07
CA LEU A 209 -10.91 -4.49 2.56
C LEU A 209 -10.19 -5.09 3.78
N GLU A 210 -8.98 -5.57 3.56
CA GLU A 210 -8.19 -6.30 4.57
C GLU A 210 -7.87 -5.46 5.81
N GLN A 211 -7.65 -4.14 5.65
CA GLN A 211 -7.35 -3.23 6.77
C GLN A 211 -8.50 -3.12 7.79
N LEU A 212 -9.72 -3.48 7.44
CA LEU A 212 -10.84 -3.50 8.39
C LEU A 212 -10.65 -4.53 9.50
N ARG A 213 -9.83 -5.56 9.30
CA ARG A 213 -9.45 -6.49 10.37
C ARG A 213 -8.83 -5.78 11.56
N VAL A 214 -7.99 -4.79 11.30
CA VAL A 214 -7.31 -4.00 12.35
C VAL A 214 -8.33 -3.30 13.23
N LEU A 215 -9.28 -2.59 12.63
CA LEU A 215 -10.34 -1.88 13.35
C LEU A 215 -11.28 -2.85 14.07
N TRP A 216 -11.58 -4.00 13.45
CA TRP A 216 -12.41 -5.04 14.06
C TRP A 216 -11.83 -5.55 15.40
N TYR A 217 -10.52 -5.70 15.49
CA TYR A 217 -9.84 -6.12 16.71
C TYR A 217 -9.52 -4.97 17.68
N GLY A 218 -10.02 -3.77 17.41
CA GLY A 218 -9.89 -2.62 18.32
C GLY A 218 -8.54 -1.91 18.25
N GLU A 219 -7.72 -2.21 17.27
CA GLU A 219 -6.44 -1.52 17.06
C GLU A 219 -6.62 -0.28 16.17
N LYS A 220 -5.68 0.65 16.26
CA LYS A 220 -5.73 1.92 15.54
C LYS A 220 -4.88 1.90 14.28
N ILE A 221 -5.34 2.63 13.26
CA ILE A 221 -4.59 2.93 12.04
C ILE A 221 -4.44 4.44 11.95
N HIS A 222 -3.20 4.92 11.95
CA HIS A 222 -2.93 6.34 11.69
C HIS A 222 -3.15 6.65 10.20
N VAL A 223 -3.86 7.73 9.92
CA VAL A 223 -4.13 8.19 8.54
C VAL A 223 -3.74 9.66 8.42
N ALA A 224 -3.02 10.01 7.36
CA ALA A 224 -2.72 11.39 7.01
C ALA A 224 -2.97 11.64 5.52
N VAL A 225 -3.16 12.89 5.15
CA VAL A 225 -3.22 13.29 3.74
C VAL A 225 -1.82 13.21 3.14
N ALA A 226 -1.70 12.54 2.00
CA ALA A 226 -0.43 12.37 1.32
C ALA A 226 0.14 13.73 0.85
N GLU A 227 1.42 13.95 1.08
CA GLU A 227 2.12 15.17 0.64
C GLU A 227 2.20 15.28 -0.88
N VAL A 228 2.23 14.15 -1.56
CA VAL A 228 2.22 14.04 -3.02
C VAL A 228 1.16 13.02 -3.42
N VAL A 229 0.32 13.37 -4.37
CA VAL A 229 -0.70 12.44 -4.90
C VAL A 229 0.00 11.40 -5.78
N PRO A 230 -0.09 10.10 -5.44
CA PRO A 230 0.48 9.06 -6.27
C PRO A 230 -0.31 8.88 -7.55
N GLY A 231 0.36 8.47 -8.63
CA GLY A 231 -0.29 7.96 -9.83
C GLY A 231 -0.92 6.58 -9.57
N THR A 232 -1.63 6.06 -10.57
CA THR A 232 -2.16 4.69 -10.52
C THR A 232 -1.06 3.67 -10.77
N GLY A 233 -1.13 2.56 -10.06
CA GLY A 233 -0.26 1.40 -10.28
C GLY A 233 -0.53 0.69 -11.62
N VAL A 234 0.21 -0.37 -11.89
CA VAL A 234 0.11 -1.16 -13.12
C VAL A 234 -0.63 -2.47 -12.83
N ASP A 235 -1.86 -2.57 -13.32
CA ASP A 235 -2.70 -3.77 -13.18
C ASP A 235 -3.05 -4.41 -14.51
N THR A 236 -3.10 -3.61 -15.57
CA THR A 236 -3.52 -4.00 -16.92
C THR A 236 -2.45 -3.67 -17.96
N PRO A 237 -2.52 -4.25 -19.18
CA PRO A 237 -1.65 -3.86 -20.29
C PRO A 237 -1.74 -2.36 -20.62
N GLU A 238 -2.93 -1.77 -20.50
CA GLU A 238 -3.16 -0.33 -20.75
C GLU A 238 -2.42 0.52 -19.71
N ASP A 239 -2.43 0.13 -18.44
CA ASP A 239 -1.65 0.79 -17.39
C ASP A 239 -0.16 0.73 -17.69
N LEU A 240 0.33 -0.42 -18.17
CA LEU A 240 1.73 -0.61 -18.52
C LEU A 240 2.15 0.35 -19.65
N GLU A 241 1.34 0.49 -20.69
CA GLU A 241 1.62 1.42 -21.79
C GLU A 241 1.62 2.88 -21.33
N ARG A 242 0.69 3.25 -20.43
CA ARG A 242 0.66 4.57 -19.83
C ARG A 242 1.98 4.86 -19.09
N VAL A 243 2.41 3.97 -18.23
CA VAL A 243 3.66 4.13 -17.45
C VAL A 243 4.88 4.17 -18.36
N ARG A 244 4.92 3.36 -19.41
CA ARG A 244 5.97 3.42 -20.43
C ARG A 244 6.07 4.78 -21.10
N ALA A 245 4.94 5.43 -21.34
CA ALA A 245 4.91 6.77 -21.92
C ALA A 245 5.36 7.86 -20.94
N GLU A 246 4.99 7.74 -19.67
CA GLU A 246 5.32 8.72 -18.63
C GLU A 246 6.77 8.67 -18.17
N LEU A 247 7.44 7.51 -18.26
CA LEU A 247 8.83 7.29 -17.86
C LEU A 247 9.86 7.46 -19.00
N ARG A 248 9.46 7.98 -20.16
CA ARG A 248 10.36 8.26 -21.30
C ARG A 248 11.24 9.48 -21.07
#